data_fb2983e3379348d88cd44044a528589f
#
_entry.id   fb2983e3379348d88cd44044a528589f
#
_cell.length_a   1.000
_cell.length_b   1.000
_cell.length_c   1.000
_cell.angle_alpha   90.00
_cell.angle_beta   90.00
_cell.angle_gamma   90.00
#
_symmetry.space_group_name_H-M   'P 1'
#
loop_
_entity.id
_entity.type
_entity.pdbx_description
1 polymer ?
#
loop_
_entity_poly.entity_id
_entity_poly.type
_entity_poly.pdbx_seq_one_letter_code
_entity_poly.pdbx_strand_id
1 'polypeptide(L)'
;MFYFLLKFLLESWNQTLGYIEDNLSLMSIGFLLTSPSDAVIWRGPKKNGMIRQFLSEVDWGSLDYLILDTPPGTSDEHLSATSYLKDAGITGVIIVTTPQQVALLDVRKEIDFCRKVNIPILGVIENMSIFMCPNCKNSVEIFPALTGGGYAMAKELNIEFLGSLPLDPLLAKCCDEGKNFLTELPESPTILTLQTIVQKIIEQCEKIKNNYEIDIT
;
A
#
# COMPACT_ATOMS: atom_id res chain seq x y z
N MET A 1 -3.47 1.37 -7.24
CA MET A 1 -3.46 1.77 -5.82
C MET A 1 -2.04 1.79 -5.34
N PHE A 2 -1.60 2.86 -4.72
CA PHE A 2 -0.25 2.95 -4.19
C PHE A 2 -0.25 2.83 -2.68
N TYR A 3 0.88 2.33 -2.17
CA TYR A 3 1.20 2.45 -0.75
C TYR A 3 2.53 3.17 -0.64
N PHE A 4 2.54 4.32 0.01
CA PHE A 4 3.78 4.99 0.40
C PHE A 4 4.33 4.31 1.65
N LEU A 5 5.55 3.84 1.58
CA LEU A 5 6.25 3.31 2.73
C LEU A 5 7.22 4.37 3.26
N LEU A 6 7.06 4.70 4.53
CA LEU A 6 7.84 5.72 5.22
C LEU A 6 8.45 5.09 6.46
N LYS A 7 9.74 5.30 6.65
CA LYS A 7 10.41 4.98 7.91
C LYS A 7 10.64 6.28 8.66
N PHE A 8 9.99 6.44 9.81
CA PHE A 8 10.06 7.68 10.58
C PHE A 8 10.59 7.53 12.00
N LEU A 9 11.30 8.58 12.43
CA LEU A 9 11.49 8.97 13.81
C LEU A 9 10.75 10.31 13.98
N LEU A 10 9.61 10.33 14.63
CA LEU A 10 8.90 11.56 14.97
C LEU A 10 8.64 11.64 16.46
N GLU A 11 8.94 12.80 17.05
CA GLU A 11 8.61 13.15 18.42
C GLU A 11 7.22 13.79 18.47
N SER A 12 6.42 13.21 19.32
CA SER A 12 5.06 13.49 19.88
C SER A 12 4.23 14.72 19.51
N TRP A 13 2.93 14.49 19.17
CA TRP A 13 1.76 15.33 19.48
C TRP A 13 0.48 14.48 19.61
N ASN A 14 -0.43 14.91 20.51
CA ASN A 14 -1.56 14.13 21.04
C ASN A 14 -2.78 14.08 20.11
N GLN A 15 -2.94 13.03 19.32
CA GLN A 15 -4.25 12.54 18.87
C GLN A 15 -4.30 11.01 18.97
N THR A 16 -5.45 10.47 19.35
CA THR A 16 -5.61 9.06 19.71
C THR A 16 -5.47 8.15 18.47
N LEU A 17 -4.38 7.39 18.41
CA LEU A 17 -4.23 6.27 17.48
C LEU A 17 -5.19 5.14 17.87
N GLY A 18 -5.84 4.52 16.88
CA GLY A 18 -6.52 3.25 17.07
C GLY A 18 -5.51 2.11 17.11
N TYR A 19 -5.22 1.59 18.30
CA TYR A 19 -4.41 0.37 18.43
C TYR A 19 -5.24 -0.84 18.03
N ILE A 20 -4.79 -1.54 16.99
CA ILE A 20 -5.44 -2.76 16.47
C ILE A 20 -4.78 -3.99 17.08
N GLU A 21 -3.45 -4.00 17.15
CA GLU A 21 -2.59 -5.01 17.74
C GLU A 21 -1.46 -4.31 18.51
N ASP A 22 -0.69 -5.02 19.29
CA ASP A 22 0.43 -4.46 20.08
C ASP A 22 1.46 -3.72 19.21
N ASN A 23 1.59 -4.14 17.94
CA ASN A 23 2.54 -3.60 16.97
C ASN A 23 1.87 -2.96 15.74
N LEU A 24 0.55 -2.78 15.75
CA LEU A 24 -0.21 -2.20 14.64
C LEU A 24 -1.16 -1.12 15.12
N SER A 25 -0.90 0.10 14.68
CA SER A 25 -1.78 1.25 14.89
C SER A 25 -2.37 1.73 13.58
N LEU A 26 -3.57 2.26 13.63
CA LEU A 26 -4.29 2.79 12.48
C LEU A 26 -4.80 4.20 12.77
N MET A 27 -4.71 5.08 11.76
CA MET A 27 -5.38 6.37 11.75
C MET A 27 -6.23 6.50 10.50
N SER A 28 -7.49 6.85 10.69
CA SER A 28 -8.46 7.04 9.61
C SER A 28 -9.42 8.16 9.93
N ILE A 29 -9.90 8.83 8.88
CA ILE A 29 -10.99 9.80 9.00
C ILE A 29 -12.25 9.16 9.61
N GLY A 30 -12.46 7.86 9.42
CA GLY A 30 -13.55 7.11 10.01
C GLY A 30 -13.65 7.26 11.52
N PHE A 31 -12.52 7.43 12.22
CA PHE A 31 -12.49 7.62 13.67
C PHE A 31 -12.95 9.02 14.13
N LEU A 32 -13.02 9.97 13.19
CA LEU A 32 -13.45 11.34 13.45
C LEU A 32 -14.90 11.59 13.05
N LEU A 33 -15.59 10.58 12.53
CA LEU A 33 -16.99 10.68 12.14
C LEU A 33 -17.90 10.39 13.33
N THR A 34 -19.03 11.09 13.40
CA THR A 34 -20.05 10.90 14.44
C THR A 34 -20.79 9.56 14.23
N SER A 35 -20.97 9.16 12.99
CA SER A 35 -21.59 7.88 12.63
C SER A 35 -20.78 7.20 11.52
N PRO A 36 -20.64 5.85 11.54
CA PRO A 36 -19.95 5.11 10.47
C PRO A 36 -20.55 5.30 9.07
N SER A 37 -21.80 5.72 9.00
CA SER A 37 -22.54 5.99 7.75
C SER A 37 -22.52 7.45 7.32
N ASP A 38 -21.82 8.33 8.04
CA ASP A 38 -21.76 9.74 7.68
C ASP A 38 -20.97 9.93 6.40
N ALA A 39 -21.57 10.65 5.44
CA ALA A 39 -20.88 10.99 4.19
C ALA A 39 -19.87 12.12 4.42
N VAL A 40 -18.62 11.89 4.05
CA VAL A 40 -17.56 12.92 4.09
C VAL A 40 -17.58 13.72 2.80
N ILE A 41 -18.23 14.89 2.82
CA ILE A 41 -18.31 15.79 1.67
C ILE A 41 -17.26 16.90 1.84
N TRP A 42 -16.00 16.57 1.57
CA TRP A 42 -14.91 17.54 1.68
C TRP A 42 -14.32 17.89 0.32
N ARG A 43 -14.07 19.19 0.13
CA ARG A 43 -13.35 19.70 -1.03
C ARG A 43 -11.83 19.63 -0.80
N GLY A 44 -11.06 19.74 -1.88
CA GLY A 44 -9.61 19.63 -1.88
C GLY A 44 -8.87 20.30 -0.71
N PRO A 45 -9.12 21.61 -0.41
CA PRO A 45 -8.42 22.29 0.68
C PRO A 45 -8.63 21.65 2.06
N LYS A 46 -9.84 21.12 2.33
CA LYS A 46 -10.11 20.44 3.61
C LYS A 46 -9.45 19.08 3.67
N LYS A 47 -9.44 18.31 2.56
CA LYS A 47 -8.71 17.04 2.47
C LYS A 47 -7.22 17.26 2.68
N ASN A 48 -6.62 18.27 2.03
CA ASN A 48 -5.21 18.62 2.22
C ASN A 48 -4.88 18.98 3.67
N GLY A 49 -5.75 19.76 4.32
CA GLY A 49 -5.61 20.08 5.74
C GLY A 49 -5.60 18.84 6.61
N MET A 50 -6.48 17.87 6.36
CA MET A 50 -6.53 16.61 7.10
C MET A 50 -5.31 15.71 6.86
N ILE A 51 -4.82 15.61 5.62
CA ILE A 51 -3.58 14.88 5.31
C ILE A 51 -2.42 15.48 6.10
N ARG A 52 -2.29 16.81 6.09
CA ARG A 52 -1.28 17.51 6.88
C ARG A 52 -1.40 17.18 8.37
N GLN A 53 -2.61 17.27 8.93
CA GLN A 53 -2.85 16.99 10.36
C GLN A 53 -2.48 15.55 10.71
N PHE A 54 -2.88 14.56 9.90
CA PHE A 54 -2.52 13.16 10.13
C PHE A 54 -1.00 12.92 10.11
N LEU A 55 -0.28 13.65 9.27
CA LEU A 55 1.17 13.50 9.17
C LEU A 55 1.95 14.29 10.23
N SER A 56 1.41 15.40 10.74
CA SER A 56 2.15 16.32 11.62
C SER A 56 1.59 16.44 13.04
N GLU A 57 0.34 16.04 13.29
CA GLU A 57 -0.33 16.26 14.58
C GLU A 57 -0.70 14.94 15.30
N VAL A 58 -0.63 13.79 14.61
CA VAL A 58 -0.83 12.48 15.22
C VAL A 58 0.46 12.06 15.91
N ASP A 59 0.34 11.63 17.17
CA ASP A 59 1.45 11.00 17.89
C ASP A 59 1.63 9.56 17.42
N TRP A 60 2.50 9.37 16.46
CA TRP A 60 2.81 8.04 15.90
C TRP A 60 3.72 7.20 16.80
N GLY A 61 4.32 7.80 17.82
CA GLY A 61 5.32 7.14 18.67
C GLY A 61 6.54 6.66 17.88
N SER A 62 7.15 5.57 18.35
CA SER A 62 8.27 4.94 17.64
C SER A 62 7.75 3.93 16.64
N LEU A 63 7.98 4.15 15.35
CA LEU A 63 7.55 3.29 14.25
C LEU A 63 8.74 2.73 13.49
N ASP A 64 8.65 1.44 13.09
CA ASP A 64 9.53 0.88 12.08
C ASP A 64 9.09 1.28 10.67
N TYR A 65 7.76 1.30 10.43
CA TYR A 65 7.15 1.62 9.15
C TYR A 65 5.88 2.44 9.32
N LEU A 66 5.70 3.47 8.51
CA LEU A 66 4.44 4.15 8.29
C LEU A 66 3.96 3.85 6.87
N ILE A 67 2.76 3.29 6.75
CA ILE A 67 2.15 2.94 5.47
C ILE A 67 1.00 3.89 5.20
N LEU A 68 1.07 4.63 4.10
CA LEU A 68 -0.04 5.45 3.62
C LEU A 68 -0.82 4.68 2.56
N ASP A 69 -2.06 4.36 2.89
CA ASP A 69 -3.03 3.82 1.94
C ASP A 69 -3.64 4.97 1.12
N THR A 70 -3.41 4.99 -0.17
CA THR A 70 -3.82 6.07 -1.06
C THR A 70 -4.98 5.65 -1.95
N PRO A 71 -5.85 6.58 -2.39
CA PRO A 71 -6.90 6.27 -3.34
C PRO A 71 -6.34 5.81 -4.69
N PRO A 72 -7.13 5.14 -5.54
CA PRO A 72 -6.70 4.75 -6.87
C PRO A 72 -6.51 5.97 -7.78
N GLY A 73 -5.62 5.85 -8.75
CA GLY A 73 -5.31 6.89 -9.72
C GLY A 73 -4.37 7.96 -9.17
N THR A 74 -4.25 9.07 -9.88
CA THR A 74 -3.43 10.23 -9.49
C THR A 74 -4.34 11.39 -9.13
N SER A 75 -4.29 11.84 -7.88
CA SER A 75 -5.16 12.89 -7.35
C SER A 75 -4.38 13.91 -6.52
N ASP A 76 -5.07 14.97 -6.09
CA ASP A 76 -4.48 16.01 -5.23
C ASP A 76 -3.99 15.46 -3.89
N GLU A 77 -4.58 14.37 -3.41
CA GLU A 77 -4.16 13.69 -2.18
C GLU A 77 -2.73 13.15 -2.30
N HIS A 78 -2.36 12.58 -3.44
CA HIS A 78 -1.01 12.09 -3.70
C HIS A 78 0.00 13.24 -3.74
N LEU A 79 -0.33 14.33 -4.43
CA LEU A 79 0.52 15.52 -4.49
C LEU A 79 0.72 16.13 -3.11
N SER A 80 -0.34 16.19 -2.31
CA SER A 80 -0.30 16.74 -0.95
C SER A 80 0.55 15.88 -0.02
N ALA A 81 0.32 14.56 0.01
CA ALA A 81 1.11 13.63 0.80
C ALA A 81 2.61 13.71 0.42
N THR A 82 2.90 13.66 -0.89
CA THR A 82 4.28 13.78 -1.40
C THR A 82 4.94 15.10 -0.97
N SER A 83 4.21 16.22 -1.08
CA SER A 83 4.72 17.53 -0.72
C SER A 83 5.04 17.64 0.78
N TYR A 84 4.15 17.14 1.63
CA TYR A 84 4.34 17.18 3.08
C TYR A 84 5.44 16.22 3.58
N LEU A 85 5.66 15.13 2.87
CA LEU A 85 6.64 14.11 3.24
C LEU A 85 8.00 14.29 2.55
N LYS A 86 8.13 15.29 1.68
CA LYS A 86 9.34 15.52 0.89
C LYS A 86 10.60 15.62 1.75
N ASP A 87 10.54 16.40 2.83
CA ASP A 87 11.69 16.64 3.70
C ASP A 87 11.93 15.50 4.69
N ALA A 88 10.88 14.73 4.99
CA ALA A 88 10.97 13.56 5.87
C ALA A 88 11.53 12.33 5.16
N GLY A 89 11.47 12.31 3.83
CA GLY A 89 11.94 11.22 2.99
C GLY A 89 10.92 10.08 2.84
N ILE A 90 10.48 9.82 1.62
CA ILE A 90 9.66 8.66 1.29
C ILE A 90 10.60 7.54 0.88
N THR A 91 10.59 6.41 1.60
CA THR A 91 11.43 5.25 1.28
C THR A 91 11.08 4.69 -0.10
N GLY A 92 9.80 4.61 -0.42
CA GLY A 92 9.35 4.21 -1.73
C GLY A 92 7.85 3.92 -1.80
N VAL A 93 7.40 3.54 -2.98
CA VAL A 93 6.01 3.24 -3.30
C VAL A 93 5.86 1.79 -3.72
N ILE A 94 4.85 1.12 -3.19
CA ILE A 94 4.40 -0.20 -3.64
C ILE A 94 3.19 0.01 -4.54
N ILE A 95 3.25 -0.51 -5.75
CA ILE A 95 2.17 -0.46 -6.73
C ILE A 95 1.36 -1.75 -6.66
N VAL A 96 0.05 -1.65 -6.48
CA VAL A 96 -0.86 -2.80 -6.48
C VAL A 96 -1.82 -2.70 -7.65
N THR A 97 -1.89 -3.74 -8.46
CA THR A 97 -2.76 -3.81 -9.64
C THR A 97 -3.53 -5.13 -9.68
N THR A 98 -4.46 -5.25 -10.63
CA THR A 98 -5.05 -6.53 -11.04
C THR A 98 -4.55 -6.86 -12.45
N PRO A 99 -4.72 -8.11 -12.96
CA PRO A 99 -4.24 -8.49 -14.29
C PRO A 99 -4.94 -7.76 -15.44
N GLN A 100 -6.06 -7.11 -15.18
CA GLN A 100 -6.92 -6.47 -16.17
C GLN A 100 -6.28 -5.25 -16.81
N GLN A 101 -6.41 -5.12 -18.13
CA GLN A 101 -5.85 -4.00 -18.90
C GLN A 101 -6.32 -2.62 -18.38
N VAL A 102 -7.56 -2.51 -17.93
CA VAL A 102 -8.10 -1.25 -17.40
C VAL A 102 -7.34 -0.81 -16.14
N ALA A 103 -7.00 -1.75 -15.24
CA ALA A 103 -6.20 -1.45 -14.05
C ALA A 103 -4.75 -1.11 -14.42
N LEU A 104 -4.16 -1.85 -15.36
CA LEU A 104 -2.80 -1.61 -15.82
C LEU A 104 -2.62 -0.22 -16.47
N LEU A 105 -3.63 0.29 -17.19
CA LEU A 105 -3.61 1.62 -17.76
C LEU A 105 -3.55 2.73 -16.68
N ASP A 106 -4.29 2.56 -15.60
CA ASP A 106 -4.26 3.54 -14.50
C ASP A 106 -2.96 3.45 -13.71
N VAL A 107 -2.50 2.24 -13.42
CA VAL A 107 -1.22 2.01 -12.73
C VAL A 107 -0.02 2.57 -13.50
N ARG A 108 -0.05 2.53 -14.85
CA ARG A 108 0.99 3.19 -15.67
C ARG A 108 1.06 4.70 -15.43
N LYS A 109 -0.08 5.37 -15.23
CA LYS A 109 -0.12 6.80 -14.88
C LYS A 109 0.44 7.03 -13.47
N GLU A 110 0.15 6.13 -12.56
CA GLU A 110 0.69 6.16 -11.19
C GLU A 110 2.22 6.02 -11.19
N ILE A 111 2.76 5.09 -11.96
CA ILE A 111 4.21 4.91 -12.14
C ILE A 111 4.85 6.17 -12.76
N ASP A 112 4.23 6.76 -13.77
CA ASP A 112 4.71 8.02 -14.37
C ASP A 112 4.69 9.18 -13.37
N PHE A 113 3.64 9.25 -12.53
CA PHE A 113 3.57 10.20 -11.43
C PHE A 113 4.76 10.02 -10.47
N CYS A 114 5.01 8.81 -9.96
CA CYS A 114 6.13 8.55 -9.05
C CYS A 114 7.47 8.98 -9.65
N ARG A 115 7.69 8.72 -10.93
CA ARG A 115 8.89 9.14 -11.65
C ARG A 115 9.02 10.66 -11.76
N LYS A 116 7.91 11.37 -12.04
CA LYS A 116 7.89 12.84 -12.14
C LYS A 116 8.14 13.54 -10.80
N VAL A 117 7.66 12.96 -9.70
CA VAL A 117 7.91 13.50 -8.36
C VAL A 117 9.17 12.93 -7.71
N ASN A 118 9.92 12.10 -8.43
CA ASN A 118 11.18 11.49 -8.02
C ASN A 118 11.06 10.64 -6.75
N ILE A 119 10.04 9.78 -6.69
CA ILE A 119 9.86 8.81 -5.60
C ILE A 119 10.26 7.42 -6.09
N PRO A 120 11.10 6.68 -5.34
CA PRO A 120 11.45 5.31 -5.67
C PRO A 120 10.23 4.39 -5.73
N ILE A 121 10.21 3.46 -6.69
CA ILE A 121 9.19 2.42 -6.77
C ILE A 121 9.82 1.12 -6.30
N LEU A 122 9.32 0.58 -5.17
CA LEU A 122 9.82 -0.66 -4.56
C LEU A 122 9.45 -1.87 -5.41
N GLY A 123 8.31 -1.84 -6.05
CA GLY A 123 7.87 -2.88 -6.95
C GLY A 123 6.36 -2.92 -7.18
N VAL A 124 5.95 -3.90 -7.98
CA VAL A 124 4.57 -4.14 -8.38
C VAL A 124 4.07 -5.45 -7.75
N ILE A 125 2.87 -5.41 -7.16
CA ILE A 125 2.11 -6.58 -6.71
C ILE A 125 0.89 -6.74 -7.62
N GLU A 126 0.69 -7.95 -8.15
CA GLU A 126 -0.52 -8.28 -8.87
C GLU A 126 -1.51 -8.98 -7.95
N ASN A 127 -2.62 -8.33 -7.63
CA ASN A 127 -3.67 -8.88 -6.79
C ASN A 127 -4.75 -9.55 -7.65
N MET A 128 -5.48 -10.51 -7.07
CA MET A 128 -6.57 -11.25 -7.73
C MET A 128 -6.11 -11.96 -9.01
N SER A 129 -4.87 -12.46 -9.04
CA SER A 129 -4.27 -13.08 -10.22
C SER A 129 -4.95 -14.39 -10.62
N ILE A 130 -5.21 -15.25 -9.65
CA ILE A 130 -5.89 -16.54 -9.83
C ILE A 130 -6.89 -16.77 -8.69
N PHE A 131 -7.93 -17.54 -8.98
CA PHE A 131 -8.82 -18.09 -7.96
C PHE A 131 -8.54 -19.57 -7.80
N MET A 132 -8.32 -20.03 -6.58
CA MET A 132 -8.20 -21.45 -6.26
C MET A 132 -9.49 -21.93 -5.61
N CYS A 133 -10.16 -22.87 -6.25
CA CYS A 133 -11.39 -23.45 -5.70
C CYS A 133 -11.10 -24.18 -4.37
N PRO A 134 -11.76 -23.83 -3.26
CA PRO A 134 -11.51 -24.46 -1.96
C PRO A 134 -11.88 -25.95 -1.94
N ASN A 135 -12.80 -26.37 -2.78
CA ASN A 135 -13.29 -27.75 -2.83
C ASN A 135 -12.42 -28.67 -3.71
N CYS A 136 -12.21 -28.30 -4.99
CA CYS A 136 -11.50 -29.15 -5.95
C CYS A 136 -10.04 -28.77 -6.18
N LYS A 137 -9.57 -27.68 -5.57
CA LYS A 137 -8.19 -27.14 -5.69
C LYS A 137 -7.76 -26.77 -7.11
N ASN A 138 -8.70 -26.75 -8.07
CA ASN A 138 -8.42 -26.26 -9.41
C ASN A 138 -8.24 -24.74 -9.38
N SER A 139 -7.24 -24.26 -10.12
CA SER A 139 -7.00 -22.82 -10.31
C SER A 139 -7.66 -22.32 -11.58
N VAL A 140 -8.25 -21.13 -11.51
CA VAL A 140 -8.91 -20.47 -12.64
C VAL A 140 -8.52 -18.99 -12.64
N GLU A 141 -8.20 -18.46 -13.80
CA GLU A 141 -8.05 -17.01 -14.00
C GLU A 141 -9.43 -16.38 -14.13
N ILE A 142 -9.89 -15.70 -13.08
CA ILE A 142 -11.15 -14.93 -13.12
C ILE A 142 -10.94 -13.66 -13.96
N PHE A 143 -9.78 -13.06 -13.86
CA PHE A 143 -9.36 -11.86 -14.60
C PHE A 143 -8.18 -12.21 -15.50
N PRO A 144 -8.41 -12.61 -16.76
CA PRO A 144 -7.33 -13.05 -17.63
C PRO A 144 -6.34 -11.93 -17.94
N ALA A 145 -5.07 -12.25 -17.86
CA ALA A 145 -3.96 -11.33 -18.13
C ALA A 145 -3.70 -11.23 -19.66
N LEU A 146 -4.63 -10.64 -20.43
CA LEU A 146 -4.59 -10.60 -21.89
C LEU A 146 -3.31 -9.97 -22.46
N THR A 147 -2.67 -9.08 -21.72
CA THR A 147 -1.40 -8.40 -22.10
C THR A 147 -0.23 -8.83 -21.24
N GLY A 148 -0.36 -9.96 -20.53
CA GLY A 148 0.67 -10.47 -19.63
C GLY A 148 0.65 -9.90 -18.22
N GLY A 149 -0.40 -9.14 -17.87
CA GLY A 149 -0.66 -8.66 -16.51
C GLY A 149 0.37 -7.72 -15.94
N GLY A 150 0.38 -7.64 -14.61
CA GLY A 150 1.33 -6.81 -13.85
C GLY A 150 2.78 -7.24 -14.02
N TYR A 151 3.04 -8.53 -14.20
CA TYR A 151 4.39 -9.02 -14.45
C TYR A 151 4.99 -8.48 -15.75
N ALA A 152 4.26 -8.58 -16.87
CA ALA A 152 4.73 -8.08 -18.15
C ALA A 152 4.92 -6.56 -18.13
N MET A 153 4.01 -5.83 -17.48
CA MET A 153 4.10 -4.38 -17.31
C MET A 153 5.34 -4.00 -16.46
N ALA A 154 5.57 -4.68 -15.34
CA ALA A 154 6.72 -4.41 -14.48
C ALA A 154 8.04 -4.62 -15.23
N LYS A 155 8.15 -5.72 -16.00
CA LYS A 155 9.29 -6.02 -16.85
C LYS A 155 9.52 -4.98 -17.93
N GLU A 156 8.45 -4.56 -18.64
CA GLU A 156 8.50 -3.51 -19.65
C GLU A 156 9.00 -2.18 -19.08
N LEU A 157 8.56 -1.82 -17.88
CA LEU A 157 8.90 -0.56 -17.22
C LEU A 157 10.18 -0.62 -16.38
N ASN A 158 10.86 -1.78 -16.36
CA ASN A 158 12.06 -2.04 -15.55
C ASN A 158 11.82 -1.78 -14.05
N ILE A 159 10.73 -2.33 -13.53
CA ILE A 159 10.34 -2.27 -12.12
C ILE A 159 10.33 -3.69 -11.56
N GLU A 160 10.72 -3.86 -10.30
CA GLU A 160 10.69 -5.16 -9.62
C GLU A 160 9.27 -5.69 -9.54
N PHE A 161 9.07 -6.97 -9.87
CA PHE A 161 7.82 -7.68 -9.65
C PHE A 161 7.87 -8.43 -8.32
N LEU A 162 7.15 -7.94 -7.33
CA LEU A 162 7.18 -8.46 -5.97
C LEU A 162 6.47 -9.81 -5.86
N GLY A 163 5.35 -9.96 -6.57
CA GLY A 163 4.60 -11.21 -6.61
C GLY A 163 3.15 -11.06 -7.01
N SER A 164 2.45 -12.20 -7.06
CA SER A 164 1.01 -12.27 -7.35
C SER A 164 0.25 -12.85 -6.15
N LEU A 165 -0.85 -12.20 -5.79
CA LEU A 165 -1.78 -12.67 -4.75
C LEU A 165 -3.03 -13.29 -5.40
N PRO A 166 -3.50 -14.43 -4.91
CA PRO A 166 -4.73 -15.03 -5.41
C PRO A 166 -5.96 -14.26 -4.93
N LEU A 167 -7.08 -14.45 -5.64
CA LEU A 167 -8.40 -14.10 -5.14
C LEU A 167 -8.80 -15.14 -4.08
N ASP A 168 -8.80 -14.74 -2.81
CA ASP A 168 -9.07 -15.62 -1.68
C ASP A 168 -10.33 -15.16 -0.93
N PRO A 169 -11.45 -15.92 -1.04
CA PRO A 169 -12.69 -15.58 -0.32
C PRO A 169 -12.56 -15.62 1.20
N LEU A 170 -11.64 -16.43 1.75
CA LEU A 170 -11.43 -16.49 3.20
C LEU A 170 -10.72 -15.22 3.68
N LEU A 171 -9.75 -14.73 2.93
CA LEU A 171 -9.13 -13.44 3.20
C LEU A 171 -10.17 -12.31 3.16
N ALA A 172 -11.02 -12.26 2.14
CA ALA A 172 -12.09 -11.28 2.03
C ALA A 172 -13.02 -11.33 3.25
N LYS A 173 -13.42 -12.53 3.68
CA LYS A 173 -14.25 -12.71 4.88
C LYS A 173 -13.56 -12.20 6.15
N CYS A 174 -12.28 -12.49 6.35
CA CYS A 174 -11.53 -11.97 7.49
C CYS A 174 -11.50 -10.43 7.49
N CYS A 175 -11.30 -9.82 6.32
CA CYS A 175 -11.33 -8.35 6.19
C CYS A 175 -12.70 -7.77 6.56
N ASP A 176 -13.80 -8.37 6.07
CA ASP A 176 -15.17 -7.93 6.38
C ASP A 176 -15.50 -8.07 7.88
N GLU A 177 -14.97 -9.09 8.53
CA GLU A 177 -15.18 -9.36 9.96
C GLU A 177 -14.17 -8.62 10.86
N GLY A 178 -13.22 -7.88 10.30
CA GLY A 178 -12.16 -7.20 11.05
C GLY A 178 -11.22 -8.16 11.80
N LYS A 179 -11.04 -9.37 11.27
CA LYS A 179 -10.19 -10.40 11.87
C LYS A 179 -8.79 -10.36 11.27
N ASN A 180 -7.80 -10.64 12.11
CA ASN A 180 -6.43 -10.79 11.66
C ASN A 180 -6.25 -12.12 10.91
N PHE A 181 -6.20 -12.08 9.59
CA PHE A 181 -6.06 -13.28 8.74
C PHE A 181 -4.71 -13.99 8.91
N LEU A 182 -3.67 -13.31 9.39
CA LEU A 182 -2.38 -13.95 9.70
C LEU A 182 -2.50 -14.96 10.84
N THR A 183 -3.37 -14.66 11.80
CA THR A 183 -3.64 -15.56 12.94
C THR A 183 -4.75 -16.58 12.66
N GLU A 184 -5.76 -16.18 11.86
CA GLU A 184 -6.90 -17.05 11.51
C GLU A 184 -6.54 -18.13 10.48
N LEU A 185 -5.62 -17.82 9.54
CA LEU A 185 -5.30 -18.65 8.39
C LEU A 185 -3.77 -18.82 8.19
N PRO A 186 -2.99 -19.17 9.22
CA PRO A 186 -1.51 -19.09 9.18
C PRO A 186 -0.89 -19.99 8.10
N GLU A 187 -1.53 -21.10 7.74
CA GLU A 187 -1.04 -22.06 6.74
C GLU A 187 -1.66 -21.84 5.34
N SER A 188 -2.42 -20.76 5.15
CA SER A 188 -2.99 -20.45 3.84
C SER A 188 -1.89 -20.16 2.82
N PRO A 189 -1.97 -20.72 1.59
CA PRO A 189 -1.04 -20.37 0.51
C PRO A 189 -0.98 -18.87 0.23
N THR A 190 -2.10 -18.16 0.43
CA THR A 190 -2.17 -16.69 0.31
C THR A 190 -1.26 -16.01 1.32
N ILE A 191 -1.25 -16.48 2.57
CA ILE A 191 -0.41 -15.94 3.65
C ILE A 191 1.07 -16.18 3.36
N LEU A 192 1.44 -17.38 2.94
CA LEU A 192 2.83 -17.72 2.60
C LEU A 192 3.34 -16.86 1.43
N THR A 193 2.48 -16.62 0.44
CA THR A 193 2.80 -15.73 -0.68
C THR A 193 2.97 -14.29 -0.19
N LEU A 194 2.08 -13.81 0.67
CA LEU A 194 2.15 -12.46 1.24
C LEU A 194 3.43 -12.27 2.06
N GLN A 195 3.81 -13.23 2.87
CA GLN A 195 5.07 -13.21 3.63
C GLN A 195 6.30 -13.09 2.71
N THR A 196 6.29 -13.83 1.60
CA THR A 196 7.36 -13.75 0.58
C THR A 196 7.42 -12.36 -0.06
N ILE A 197 6.26 -11.76 -0.36
CA ILE A 197 6.17 -10.40 -0.90
C ILE A 197 6.69 -9.37 0.11
N VAL A 198 6.28 -9.49 1.38
CA VAL A 198 6.73 -8.60 2.46
C VAL A 198 8.25 -8.67 2.64
N GLN A 199 8.84 -9.87 2.60
CA GLN A 199 10.29 -10.04 2.69
C GLN A 199 11.00 -9.29 1.55
N LYS A 200 10.53 -9.40 0.31
CA LYS A 200 11.08 -8.65 -0.82
C LYS A 200 10.94 -7.14 -0.65
N ILE A 201 9.83 -6.65 -0.10
CA ILE A 201 9.64 -5.22 0.18
C ILE A 201 10.70 -4.74 1.17
N ILE A 202 10.92 -5.47 2.26
CA ILE A 202 11.94 -5.15 3.27
C ILE A 202 13.32 -5.07 2.62
N GLU A 203 13.69 -6.06 1.79
CA GLU A 203 14.96 -6.07 1.06
C GLU A 203 15.12 -4.87 0.11
N GLN A 204 14.05 -4.45 -0.57
CA GLN A 204 14.09 -3.25 -1.41
C GLN A 204 14.26 -1.97 -0.59
N CYS A 205 13.60 -1.86 0.56
CA CYS A 205 13.78 -0.74 1.48
C CYS A 205 15.24 -0.63 1.97
N GLU A 206 15.85 -1.75 2.32
CA GLU A 206 17.26 -1.79 2.77
C GLU A 206 18.23 -1.38 1.65
N LYS A 207 18.00 -1.85 0.42
CA LYS A 207 18.82 -1.46 -0.74
C LYS A 207 18.77 0.06 -0.98
N ILE A 208 17.57 0.63 -0.91
CA ILE A 208 17.39 2.07 -1.10
C ILE A 208 18.12 2.84 0.01
N LYS A 209 17.95 2.43 1.26
CA LYS A 209 18.62 3.08 2.40
C LYS A 209 20.14 3.08 2.24
N ASN A 210 20.73 1.93 1.89
CA ASN A 210 22.17 1.80 1.72
C ASN A 210 22.70 2.69 0.57
N ASN A 211 21.93 2.88 -0.51
CA ASN A 211 22.32 3.78 -1.59
C ASN A 211 22.33 5.25 -1.16
N TYR A 212 21.38 5.69 -0.33
CA TYR A 212 21.38 7.05 0.21
C TYR A 212 22.54 7.33 1.17
N GLU A 213 23.00 6.34 1.93
CA GLU A 213 24.14 6.49 2.84
C GLU A 213 25.49 6.60 2.09
N ILE A 214 25.58 6.01 0.90
CA ILE A 214 26.80 6.06 0.05
C ILE A 214 26.90 7.43 -0.66
N ASP A 215 25.79 8.06 -1.04
CA ASP A 215 25.80 9.35 -1.73
C ASP A 215 26.10 10.54 -0.80
N ILE A 216 26.15 10.34 0.52
CA ILE A 216 26.44 11.36 1.54
C ILE A 216 27.92 11.30 2.02
N THR A 217 28.64 10.23 1.67
CA THR A 217 30.07 10.06 2.01
C THR A 217 30.97 10.37 0.84
#